data_4fa953b1096526442e4fec1ed8c8654d
#
_entry.id   4fa953b1096526442e4fec1ed8c8654d
#
_cell.length_a   1.000
_cell.length_b   1.000
_cell.length_c   1.000
_cell.angle_alpha   90.00
_cell.angle_beta   90.00
_cell.angle_gamma   90.00
#
_symmetry.space_group_name_H-M   'P 1'
#
loop_
_entity.id
_entity.type
_entity.pdbx_description
1 polymer ?
#
loop_
_entity_poly.entity_id
_entity_poly.type
_entity_poly.pdbx_seq_one_letter_code
_entity_poly.pdbx_strand_id
1 'polypeptide(L)'
;KSDTIRETKYVYDTKNRLVSYTDPEGRTETYTYDCNSNLTKTVDKNGNTLKNTYDNKNRLTERTAKEKKTGKETVHTYRYNAYGDVAVQDDTQFVYGDVSGQVTKETTKLTKNKDVVKNYTYDSNGNKSTFSVKAGEDTKLSLSYEYDGSSRLISVKDSEGNQAVSYTYDTEGSLSERQAANGLKTTYGYDYQNRLTSMTNETGKGVVSKYSSTYLKN
;
A
#
# COMPACT_ATOMS: atom_id res chain seq x y z
N LYS A 1 27.14 -34.47 25.36
CA LYS A 1 26.31 -33.31 24.95
C LYS A 1 24.86 -33.80 24.92
N SER A 2 24.00 -33.25 25.78
CA SER A 2 22.57 -33.54 25.74
C SER A 2 22.02 -32.96 24.46
N ASP A 3 21.54 -33.77 23.52
CA ASP A 3 20.77 -33.30 22.36
C ASP A 3 19.44 -32.74 22.87
N THR A 4 19.37 -31.44 22.95
CA THR A 4 18.12 -30.74 23.27
C THR A 4 17.18 -30.88 22.08
N ILE A 5 16.17 -31.73 22.19
CA ILE A 5 15.11 -31.86 21.17
C ILE A 5 14.39 -30.51 21.12
N ARG A 6 14.42 -29.87 19.97
CA ARG A 6 13.65 -28.64 19.70
C ARG A 6 12.32 -29.03 19.08
N GLU A 7 11.25 -28.79 19.81
CA GLU A 7 9.89 -29.18 19.40
C GLU A 7 9.05 -27.95 19.11
N THR A 8 8.26 -27.99 18.05
CA THR A 8 7.24 -27.01 17.71
C THR A 8 5.87 -27.65 17.93
N LYS A 9 4.98 -26.96 18.69
CA LYS A 9 3.64 -27.46 19.00
C LYS A 9 2.56 -26.62 18.36
N TYR A 10 1.58 -27.32 17.80
CA TYR A 10 0.37 -26.71 17.23
C TYR A 10 -0.83 -27.33 17.94
N VAL A 11 -1.78 -26.49 18.38
CA VAL A 11 -3.04 -26.93 18.97
C VAL A 11 -4.19 -26.39 18.14
N TYR A 12 -5.14 -27.25 17.84
CA TYR A 12 -6.32 -26.93 17.05
C TYR A 12 -7.58 -27.14 17.87
N ASP A 13 -8.63 -26.35 17.58
CA ASP A 13 -9.94 -26.55 18.17
C ASP A 13 -10.74 -27.66 17.45
N THR A 14 -11.97 -27.89 17.89
CA THR A 14 -12.88 -28.89 17.31
C THR A 14 -13.32 -28.58 15.88
N LYS A 15 -13.13 -27.33 15.40
CA LYS A 15 -13.36 -26.90 14.02
C LYS A 15 -12.08 -26.90 13.18
N ASN A 16 -10.99 -27.53 13.66
CA ASN A 16 -9.67 -27.60 13.01
C ASN A 16 -9.04 -26.22 12.76
N ARG A 17 -9.28 -25.22 13.63
CA ARG A 17 -8.65 -23.91 13.59
C ARG A 17 -7.49 -23.87 14.58
N LEU A 18 -6.35 -23.29 14.20
CA LEU A 18 -5.19 -23.14 15.06
C LEU A 18 -5.50 -22.21 16.24
N VAL A 19 -5.43 -22.71 17.48
CA VAL A 19 -5.67 -21.90 18.69
C VAL A 19 -4.41 -21.64 19.49
N SER A 20 -3.33 -22.39 19.24
CA SER A 20 -2.04 -22.16 19.90
C SER A 20 -0.89 -22.65 19.03
N TYR A 21 0.18 -21.90 19.00
CA TYR A 21 1.46 -22.23 18.39
C TYR A 21 2.57 -22.00 19.43
N THR A 22 3.41 -22.99 19.69
CA THR A 22 4.57 -22.87 20.59
C THR A 22 5.84 -23.19 19.81
N ASP A 23 6.80 -22.27 19.81
CA ASP A 23 8.08 -22.43 19.12
C ASP A 23 9.07 -23.30 19.93
N PRO A 24 10.22 -23.68 19.32
CA PRO A 24 11.22 -24.49 20.01
C PRO A 24 11.85 -23.85 21.24
N GLU A 25 11.71 -22.53 21.41
CA GLU A 25 12.14 -21.79 22.60
C GLU A 25 11.06 -21.72 23.70
N GLY A 26 9.89 -22.39 23.48
CA GLY A 26 8.77 -22.44 24.42
C GLY A 26 7.89 -21.21 24.42
N ARG A 27 8.10 -20.26 23.50
CA ARG A 27 7.28 -19.05 23.40
C ARG A 27 5.99 -19.39 22.66
N THR A 28 4.87 -18.94 23.20
CA THR A 28 3.55 -19.31 22.70
C THR A 28 2.81 -18.12 22.11
N GLU A 29 2.15 -18.36 20.99
CA GLU A 29 1.19 -17.48 20.34
C GLU A 29 -0.19 -18.13 20.41
N THR A 30 -1.24 -17.36 20.69
CA THR A 30 -2.61 -17.88 20.82
C THR A 30 -3.59 -17.12 19.96
N TYR A 31 -4.63 -17.85 19.52
CA TYR A 31 -5.66 -17.36 18.62
C TYR A 31 -7.04 -17.69 19.18
N THR A 32 -7.97 -16.74 19.09
CA THR A 32 -9.36 -16.92 19.51
C THR A 32 -10.28 -16.54 18.36
N TYR A 33 -11.33 -17.30 18.20
CA TYR A 33 -12.29 -17.12 17.09
C TYR A 33 -13.72 -16.99 17.63
N ASP A 34 -14.58 -16.32 16.88
CA ASP A 34 -16.02 -16.33 17.11
C ASP A 34 -16.71 -17.58 16.51
N CYS A 35 -18.04 -17.62 16.62
CA CYS A 35 -18.84 -18.71 16.07
C CYS A 35 -18.80 -18.79 14.54
N ASN A 36 -18.56 -17.66 13.87
CA ASN A 36 -18.44 -17.54 12.41
C ASN A 36 -17.03 -17.82 11.89
N SER A 37 -16.09 -18.17 12.80
CA SER A 37 -14.67 -18.42 12.54
C SER A 37 -13.85 -17.15 12.20
N ASN A 38 -14.33 -15.98 12.54
CA ASN A 38 -13.53 -14.77 12.48
C ASN A 38 -12.49 -14.76 13.62
N LEU A 39 -11.26 -14.35 13.33
CA LEU A 39 -10.19 -14.25 14.34
C LEU A 39 -10.42 -13.02 15.22
N THR A 40 -10.89 -13.20 16.43
CA THR A 40 -11.25 -12.11 17.36
C THR A 40 -10.11 -11.67 18.24
N LYS A 41 -9.13 -12.54 18.49
CA LYS A 41 -7.97 -12.18 19.32
C LYS A 41 -6.74 -12.98 18.94
N THR A 42 -5.60 -12.31 18.92
CA THR A 42 -4.25 -12.92 18.88
C THR A 42 -3.46 -12.40 20.08
N VAL A 43 -2.69 -13.26 20.71
CA VAL A 43 -1.63 -12.86 21.66
C VAL A 43 -0.32 -13.39 21.08
N ASP A 44 0.60 -12.50 20.75
CA ASP A 44 1.89 -12.86 20.17
C ASP A 44 2.87 -13.42 21.22
N LYS A 45 4.01 -13.90 20.78
CA LYS A 45 5.07 -14.46 21.64
C LYS A 45 5.66 -13.47 22.65
N ASN A 46 5.48 -12.18 22.42
CA ASN A 46 5.90 -11.11 23.33
C ASN A 46 4.78 -10.73 24.31
N GLY A 47 3.59 -11.32 24.13
CA GLY A 47 2.39 -11.03 24.88
C GLY A 47 1.64 -9.78 24.44
N ASN A 48 1.97 -9.19 23.29
CA ASN A 48 1.16 -8.15 22.70
C ASN A 48 -0.18 -8.74 22.23
N THR A 49 -1.22 -7.95 22.31
CA THR A 49 -2.57 -8.41 21.98
C THR A 49 -3.11 -7.65 20.78
N LEU A 50 -3.69 -8.39 19.85
CA LEU A 50 -4.52 -7.86 18.78
C LEU A 50 -5.94 -8.36 18.99
N LYS A 51 -6.92 -7.44 19.06
CA LYS A 51 -8.35 -7.76 19.14
C LYS A 51 -9.05 -7.23 17.90
N ASN A 52 -9.97 -8.00 17.35
CA ASN A 52 -10.80 -7.63 16.22
C ASN A 52 -12.27 -7.81 16.57
N THR A 53 -13.12 -6.88 16.15
CA THR A 53 -14.57 -7.01 16.14
C THR A 53 -15.10 -6.99 14.72
N TYR A 54 -16.22 -7.64 14.51
CA TYR A 54 -16.81 -7.83 13.18
C TYR A 54 -18.31 -7.49 13.20
N ASP A 55 -18.83 -7.07 12.07
CA ASP A 55 -20.28 -6.91 11.88
C ASP A 55 -20.95 -8.25 11.54
N ASN A 56 -22.27 -8.21 11.37
CA ASN A 56 -23.08 -9.38 11.03
C ASN A 56 -22.83 -9.96 9.61
N LYS A 57 -22.00 -9.26 8.79
CA LYS A 57 -21.50 -9.73 7.49
C LYS A 57 -20.06 -10.22 7.54
N ASN A 58 -19.50 -10.44 8.75
CA ASN A 58 -18.12 -10.83 9.00
C ASN A 58 -17.06 -9.81 8.50
N ARG A 59 -17.42 -8.53 8.41
CA ARG A 59 -16.48 -7.47 8.05
C ARG A 59 -15.90 -6.85 9.31
N LEU A 60 -14.59 -6.59 9.31
CA LEU A 60 -13.87 -6.01 10.43
C LEU A 60 -14.37 -4.58 10.74
N THR A 61 -14.89 -4.33 11.94
CA THR A 61 -15.36 -3.00 12.36
C THR A 61 -14.41 -2.29 13.30
N GLU A 62 -13.61 -3.05 14.05
CA GLU A 62 -12.60 -2.49 14.95
C GLU A 62 -11.41 -3.44 15.07
N ARG A 63 -10.23 -2.86 15.16
CA ARG A 63 -8.98 -3.54 15.48
C ARG A 63 -8.25 -2.76 16.57
N THR A 64 -8.03 -3.39 17.71
CA THR A 64 -7.26 -2.85 18.83
C THR A 64 -5.97 -3.62 19.01
N ALA A 65 -4.83 -2.94 18.83
CA ALA A 65 -3.51 -3.47 19.15
C ALA A 65 -3.04 -2.91 20.51
N LYS A 66 -2.59 -3.79 21.41
CA LYS A 66 -2.05 -3.40 22.71
C LYS A 66 -0.67 -4.00 22.92
N GLU A 67 0.29 -3.16 23.15
CA GLU A 67 1.65 -3.56 23.49
C GLU A 67 1.74 -3.91 24.97
N LYS A 68 2.18 -5.13 25.29
CA LYS A 68 2.26 -5.63 26.68
C LYS A 68 3.24 -4.81 27.51
N LYS A 69 4.39 -4.44 26.95
CA LYS A 69 5.49 -3.79 27.68
C LYS A 69 5.13 -2.37 28.11
N THR A 70 4.51 -1.59 27.24
CA THR A 70 4.20 -0.17 27.47
C THR A 70 2.75 0.07 27.86
N GLY A 71 1.87 -0.90 27.61
CA GLY A 71 0.43 -0.74 27.74
C GLY A 71 -0.20 0.13 26.65
N LYS A 72 0.60 0.60 25.68
CA LYS A 72 0.12 1.45 24.58
C LYS A 72 -0.93 0.71 23.76
N GLU A 73 -2.05 1.38 23.55
CA GLU A 73 -3.11 0.91 22.66
C GLU A 73 -3.21 1.75 21.39
N THR A 74 -3.48 1.09 20.28
CA THR A 74 -3.82 1.71 18.99
C THR A 74 -5.12 1.07 18.52
N VAL A 75 -6.10 1.90 18.19
CA VAL A 75 -7.43 1.46 17.73
C VAL A 75 -7.62 1.92 16.31
N HIS A 76 -8.09 1.02 15.45
CA HIS A 76 -8.54 1.31 14.10
C HIS A 76 -10.00 0.91 13.96
N THR A 77 -10.82 1.80 13.41
CA THR A 77 -12.25 1.57 13.19
C THR A 77 -12.59 1.60 11.72
N TYR A 78 -13.58 0.81 11.31
CA TYR A 78 -14.02 0.68 9.93
C TYR A 78 -15.53 0.74 9.85
N ARG A 79 -16.05 1.47 8.88
CA ARG A 79 -17.46 1.46 8.48
C ARG A 79 -17.55 1.24 6.98
N TYR A 80 -18.60 0.58 6.56
CA TYR A 80 -18.76 0.13 5.18
C TYR A 80 -20.00 0.78 4.55
N ASN A 81 -19.94 1.00 3.24
CA ASN A 81 -21.09 1.40 2.45
C ASN A 81 -22.02 0.20 2.15
N ALA A 82 -23.12 0.45 1.43
CA ALA A 82 -24.08 -0.60 1.06
C ALA A 82 -23.46 -1.66 0.13
N TYR A 83 -22.44 -1.33 -0.63
CA TYR A 83 -21.74 -2.22 -1.55
C TYR A 83 -20.65 -3.07 -0.89
N GLY A 84 -20.27 -2.73 0.33
CA GLY A 84 -19.24 -3.45 1.10
C GLY A 84 -17.86 -2.80 1.08
N ASP A 85 -17.72 -1.63 0.45
CA ASP A 85 -16.47 -0.89 0.45
C ASP A 85 -16.29 -0.13 1.77
N VAL A 86 -15.05 0.12 2.18
CA VAL A 86 -14.77 0.90 3.39
C VAL A 86 -15.16 2.36 3.16
N ALA A 87 -16.26 2.79 3.76
CA ALA A 87 -16.73 4.17 3.69
C ALA A 87 -16.01 5.11 4.67
N VAL A 88 -15.57 4.57 5.81
CA VAL A 88 -14.79 5.31 6.81
C VAL A 88 -13.76 4.37 7.43
N GLN A 89 -12.53 4.87 7.54
CA GLN A 89 -11.47 4.25 8.34
C GLN A 89 -10.90 5.33 9.26
N ASP A 90 -11.04 5.12 10.57
CA ASP A 90 -10.67 6.10 11.59
C ASP A 90 -11.29 7.47 11.29
N ASP A 91 -10.47 8.50 11.10
CA ASP A 91 -10.90 9.87 10.78
C ASP A 91 -10.99 10.15 9.27
N THR A 92 -10.80 9.12 8.42
CA THR A 92 -10.83 9.27 6.97
C THR A 92 -12.11 8.71 6.37
N GLN A 93 -12.80 9.52 5.59
CA GLN A 93 -13.97 9.16 4.79
C GLN A 93 -13.57 8.93 3.34
N PHE A 94 -14.15 7.92 2.70
CA PHE A 94 -13.94 7.57 1.29
C PHE A 94 -15.23 7.72 0.50
N VAL A 95 -15.11 8.27 -0.70
CA VAL A 95 -16.18 8.32 -1.71
C VAL A 95 -15.71 7.56 -2.93
N TYR A 96 -16.58 6.76 -3.48
CA TYR A 96 -16.31 5.91 -4.65
C TYR A 96 -17.12 6.41 -5.85
N GLY A 97 -16.59 6.22 -7.04
CA GLY A 97 -17.30 6.49 -8.29
C GLY A 97 -18.38 5.45 -8.54
N ASP A 98 -19.58 5.89 -8.95
CA ASP A 98 -20.75 5.03 -9.12
C ASP A 98 -20.55 3.90 -10.14
N VAL A 99 -19.72 4.12 -11.16
CA VAL A 99 -19.51 3.15 -12.26
C VAL A 99 -18.26 2.31 -12.05
N SER A 100 -17.16 2.94 -11.60
CA SER A 100 -15.84 2.28 -11.53
C SER A 100 -15.56 1.58 -10.19
N GLY A 101 -16.29 1.94 -9.13
CA GLY A 101 -15.99 1.52 -7.77
C GLY A 101 -14.63 2.03 -7.24
N GLN A 102 -13.97 2.91 -7.98
CA GLN A 102 -12.68 3.49 -7.59
C GLN A 102 -12.89 4.66 -6.63
N VAL A 103 -11.92 4.87 -5.70
CA VAL A 103 -11.98 6.00 -4.78
C VAL A 103 -11.81 7.31 -5.55
N THR A 104 -12.82 8.19 -5.49
CA THR A 104 -12.79 9.53 -6.12
C THR A 104 -12.44 10.63 -5.13
N LYS A 105 -12.66 10.39 -3.82
CA LYS A 105 -12.34 11.37 -2.78
C LYS A 105 -12.01 10.67 -1.46
N GLU A 106 -10.97 11.16 -0.80
CA GLU A 106 -10.65 10.89 0.60
C GLU A 106 -10.72 12.19 1.40
N THR A 107 -11.35 12.16 2.57
CA THR A 107 -11.39 13.30 3.48
C THR A 107 -10.93 12.85 4.86
N THR A 108 -9.75 13.30 5.29
CA THR A 108 -9.21 13.04 6.63
C THR A 108 -9.45 14.25 7.51
N LYS A 109 -10.18 14.08 8.60
CA LYS A 109 -10.44 15.13 9.60
C LYS A 109 -9.21 15.26 10.48
N LEU A 110 -8.52 16.40 10.37
CA LEU A 110 -7.50 16.82 11.33
C LEU A 110 -8.13 17.74 12.36
N THR A 111 -7.50 17.87 13.55
CA THR A 111 -8.02 18.69 14.64
C THR A 111 -8.34 20.14 14.20
N LYS A 112 -9.53 20.65 14.59
CA LYS A 112 -10.02 22.02 14.43
C LYS A 112 -9.87 22.63 13.02
N ASN A 113 -10.83 22.33 12.15
CA ASN A 113 -11.11 23.03 10.87
C ASN A 113 -10.06 22.91 9.75
N LYS A 114 -9.24 21.89 9.74
CA LYS A 114 -8.33 21.63 8.63
C LYS A 114 -8.47 20.18 8.14
N ASP A 115 -9.52 19.95 7.37
CA ASP A 115 -9.63 18.68 6.66
C ASP A 115 -8.57 18.61 5.57
N VAL A 116 -7.95 17.44 5.43
CA VAL A 116 -7.14 17.12 4.25
C VAL A 116 -8.02 16.35 3.28
N VAL A 117 -8.20 16.93 2.11
CA VAL A 117 -9.02 16.35 1.04
C VAL A 117 -8.11 15.96 -0.13
N LYS A 118 -8.16 14.68 -0.51
CA LYS A 118 -7.56 14.16 -1.73
C LYS A 118 -8.68 13.87 -2.72
N ASN A 119 -8.51 14.31 -3.96
CA ASN A 119 -9.46 14.00 -5.04
C ASN A 119 -8.72 13.26 -6.15
N TYR A 120 -9.43 12.35 -6.78
CA TYR A 120 -8.95 11.52 -7.86
C TYR A 120 -9.96 11.52 -9.00
N THR A 121 -9.48 11.59 -10.22
CA THR A 121 -10.28 11.29 -11.41
C THR A 121 -9.58 10.20 -12.23
N TYR A 122 -10.35 9.53 -13.07
CA TYR A 122 -9.86 8.41 -13.86
C TYR A 122 -10.31 8.59 -15.31
N ASP A 123 -9.54 8.05 -16.23
CA ASP A 123 -9.93 7.96 -17.64
C ASP A 123 -10.87 6.76 -17.88
N SER A 124 -11.29 6.57 -19.13
CA SER A 124 -12.19 5.48 -19.52
C SER A 124 -11.57 4.08 -19.35
N ASN A 125 -10.24 3.98 -19.27
CA ASN A 125 -9.51 2.73 -19.06
C ASN A 125 -9.28 2.45 -17.56
N GLY A 126 -9.72 3.37 -16.67
CA GLY A 126 -9.53 3.26 -15.24
C GLY A 126 -8.15 3.75 -14.74
N ASN A 127 -7.34 4.37 -15.60
CA ASN A 127 -6.08 4.97 -15.19
C ASN A 127 -6.36 6.32 -14.49
N LYS A 128 -5.58 6.65 -13.46
CA LYS A 128 -5.72 7.93 -12.74
C LYS A 128 -5.39 9.10 -13.65
N SER A 129 -6.35 9.97 -13.97
CA SER A 129 -6.16 11.13 -14.83
C SER A 129 -5.78 12.41 -14.07
N THR A 130 -6.30 12.58 -12.83
CA THR A 130 -5.88 13.67 -11.94
C THR A 130 -5.74 13.23 -10.50
N PHE A 131 -4.92 13.97 -9.76
CA PHE A 131 -4.80 13.87 -8.31
C PHE A 131 -4.61 15.24 -7.71
N SER A 132 -5.36 15.57 -6.66
CA SER A 132 -5.14 16.81 -5.91
C SER A 132 -5.22 16.60 -4.41
N VAL A 133 -4.50 17.45 -3.68
CA VAL A 133 -4.52 17.50 -2.22
C VAL A 133 -4.85 18.93 -1.80
N LYS A 134 -5.88 19.08 -0.96
CA LYS A 134 -6.23 20.34 -0.30
C LYS A 134 -6.08 20.21 1.21
N ALA A 135 -5.67 21.26 1.86
CA ALA A 135 -5.67 21.39 3.32
C ALA A 135 -6.48 22.65 3.70
N GLY A 136 -7.71 22.46 4.16
CA GLY A 136 -8.71 23.51 4.21
C GLY A 136 -9.03 24.01 2.80
N GLU A 137 -9.00 25.33 2.59
CA GLU A 137 -9.24 25.95 1.27
C GLU A 137 -7.98 25.92 0.34
N ASP A 138 -6.80 25.68 0.91
CA ASP A 138 -5.54 25.72 0.15
C ASP A 138 -5.29 24.45 -0.66
N THR A 139 -5.09 24.57 -1.96
CA THR A 139 -4.56 23.49 -2.79
C THR A 139 -3.06 23.37 -2.56
N LYS A 140 -2.61 22.22 -2.05
CA LYS A 140 -1.21 21.93 -1.73
C LYS A 140 -0.50 21.18 -2.85
N LEU A 141 -1.25 20.41 -3.63
CA LEU A 141 -0.74 19.64 -4.75
C LEU A 141 -1.87 19.45 -5.78
N SER A 142 -1.53 19.56 -7.05
CA SER A 142 -2.40 19.16 -8.16
C SER A 142 -1.54 18.60 -9.27
N LEU A 143 -1.87 17.40 -9.73
CA LEU A 143 -1.16 16.68 -10.77
C LEU A 143 -2.15 16.15 -11.80
N SER A 144 -1.72 16.10 -13.05
CA SER A 144 -2.41 15.37 -14.11
C SER A 144 -1.48 14.34 -14.73
N TYR A 145 -2.06 13.25 -15.21
CA TYR A 145 -1.36 12.08 -15.70
C TYR A 145 -1.82 11.79 -17.13
N GLU A 146 -0.88 11.48 -18.01
CA GLU A 146 -1.15 11.08 -19.38
C GLU A 146 -0.60 9.69 -19.63
N TYR A 147 -1.33 8.92 -20.41
CA TYR A 147 -1.00 7.52 -20.71
C TYR A 147 -0.97 7.30 -22.23
N ASP A 148 -0.20 6.32 -22.65
CA ASP A 148 -0.23 5.85 -24.03
C ASP A 148 -1.39 4.87 -24.27
N GLY A 149 -1.53 4.41 -25.52
CA GLY A 149 -2.57 3.47 -25.91
C GLY A 149 -2.53 2.10 -25.21
N SER A 150 -1.43 1.79 -24.51
CA SER A 150 -1.24 0.58 -23.71
C SER A 150 -1.42 0.84 -22.20
N SER A 151 -1.98 1.98 -21.82
CA SER A 151 -2.16 2.43 -20.43
C SER A 151 -0.85 2.56 -19.64
N ARG A 152 0.28 2.82 -20.31
CA ARG A 152 1.54 3.11 -19.66
C ARG A 152 1.67 4.61 -19.43
N LEU A 153 2.08 5.03 -18.23
CA LEU A 153 2.24 6.45 -17.88
C LEU A 153 3.35 7.10 -18.71
N ILE A 154 3.03 8.14 -19.47
CA ILE A 154 4.00 8.87 -20.31
C ILE A 154 4.33 10.26 -19.79
N SER A 155 3.43 10.90 -19.02
CA SER A 155 3.65 12.26 -18.53
C SER A 155 2.92 12.50 -17.21
N VAL A 156 3.57 13.26 -16.33
CA VAL A 156 2.94 13.88 -15.16
C VAL A 156 3.15 15.38 -15.26
N LYS A 157 2.08 16.16 -15.11
CA LYS A 157 2.10 17.61 -15.15
C LYS A 157 1.65 18.21 -13.83
N ASP A 158 2.14 19.38 -13.50
CA ASP A 158 1.73 20.17 -12.34
C ASP A 158 0.40 20.93 -12.60
N SER A 159 -0.01 21.76 -11.63
CA SER A 159 -1.25 22.55 -11.71
C SER A 159 -1.24 23.60 -12.81
N GLU A 160 -0.08 24.01 -13.29
CA GLU A 160 0.09 25.00 -14.36
C GLU A 160 0.20 24.34 -15.74
N GLY A 161 0.19 23.00 -15.78
CA GLY A 161 0.36 22.21 -17.00
C GLY A 161 1.82 22.00 -17.40
N ASN A 162 2.79 22.42 -16.56
CA ASN A 162 4.19 22.16 -16.81
C ASN A 162 4.51 20.70 -16.55
N GLN A 163 5.34 20.11 -17.41
CA GLN A 163 5.75 18.73 -17.29
C GLN A 163 6.69 18.54 -16.08
N ALA A 164 6.24 17.83 -15.05
CA ALA A 164 7.03 17.48 -13.89
C ALA A 164 7.96 16.30 -14.19
N VAL A 165 7.46 15.30 -14.93
CA VAL A 165 8.23 14.13 -15.37
C VAL A 165 7.61 13.52 -16.61
N SER A 166 8.45 12.97 -17.50
CA SER A 166 8.03 12.13 -18.63
C SER A 166 8.70 10.78 -18.62
N TYR A 167 8.08 9.84 -19.31
CA TYR A 167 8.52 8.46 -19.42
C TYR A 167 8.46 7.99 -20.87
N THR A 168 9.47 7.24 -21.29
CA THR A 168 9.53 6.61 -22.61
C THR A 168 9.75 5.12 -22.45
N TYR A 169 9.20 4.34 -23.35
CA TYR A 169 9.27 2.88 -23.33
C TYR A 169 9.90 2.37 -24.62
N ASP A 170 10.59 1.24 -24.51
CA ASP A 170 11.14 0.54 -25.67
C ASP A 170 10.05 -0.25 -26.40
N THR A 171 10.45 -0.94 -27.47
CA THR A 171 9.55 -1.75 -28.31
C THR A 171 8.96 -2.96 -27.59
N GLU A 172 9.67 -3.46 -26.59
CA GLU A 172 9.23 -4.56 -25.73
C GLU A 172 8.29 -4.08 -24.59
N GLY A 173 8.14 -2.75 -24.42
CA GLY A 173 7.28 -2.14 -23.41
C GLY A 173 7.98 -1.85 -22.08
N SER A 174 9.28 -2.02 -22.00
CA SER A 174 10.05 -1.70 -20.80
C SER A 174 10.38 -0.21 -20.74
N LEU A 175 10.46 0.35 -19.53
CA LEU A 175 10.81 1.76 -19.33
C LEU A 175 12.24 2.03 -19.82
N SER A 176 12.40 2.80 -20.90
CA SER A 176 13.71 3.14 -21.46
C SER A 176 14.28 4.43 -20.93
N GLU A 177 13.42 5.43 -20.65
CA GLU A 177 13.87 6.73 -20.15
C GLU A 177 12.84 7.36 -19.19
N ARG A 178 13.35 8.09 -18.21
CA ARG A 178 12.60 9.01 -17.36
C ARG A 178 13.30 10.37 -17.36
N GLN A 179 12.56 11.43 -17.69
CA GLN A 179 13.05 12.80 -17.67
C GLN A 179 12.29 13.63 -16.65
N ALA A 180 12.96 14.19 -15.65
CA ALA A 180 12.37 15.06 -14.64
C ALA A 180 12.55 16.55 -15.02
N ALA A 181 11.63 17.40 -14.53
CA ALA A 181 11.65 18.85 -14.79
C ALA A 181 12.92 19.55 -14.29
N ASN A 182 13.57 19.01 -13.26
CA ASN A 182 14.83 19.53 -12.72
C ASN A 182 16.06 19.20 -13.59
N GLY A 183 15.85 18.62 -14.78
CA GLY A 183 16.89 18.23 -15.72
C GLY A 183 17.55 16.87 -15.45
N LEU A 184 17.10 16.15 -14.42
CA LEU A 184 17.59 14.78 -14.17
C LEU A 184 16.96 13.82 -15.19
N LYS A 185 17.81 13.16 -15.98
CA LYS A 185 17.44 12.10 -16.91
C LYS A 185 17.97 10.76 -16.40
N THR A 186 17.11 9.74 -16.42
CA THR A 186 17.48 8.38 -16.11
C THR A 186 17.21 7.50 -17.32
N THR A 187 18.22 6.76 -17.80
CA THR A 187 18.09 5.77 -18.87
C THR A 187 18.26 4.37 -18.32
N TYR A 188 17.52 3.44 -18.90
CA TYR A 188 17.49 2.04 -18.47
C TYR A 188 17.85 1.13 -19.65
N GLY A 189 18.64 0.10 -19.42
CA GLY A 189 18.97 -0.91 -20.40
C GLY A 189 18.62 -2.30 -19.90
N TYR A 190 18.17 -3.16 -20.79
CA TYR A 190 17.69 -4.51 -20.47
C TYR A 190 18.41 -5.57 -21.32
N ASP A 191 18.44 -6.80 -20.87
CA ASP A 191 18.87 -7.94 -21.66
C ASP A 191 17.68 -8.54 -22.44
N TYR A 192 17.95 -9.57 -23.24
CA TYR A 192 16.96 -10.25 -24.07
C TYR A 192 15.85 -10.98 -23.26
N GLN A 193 16.02 -11.14 -21.95
CA GLN A 193 15.02 -11.68 -21.02
C GLN A 193 14.28 -10.56 -20.27
N ASN A 194 14.44 -9.32 -20.71
CA ASN A 194 13.85 -8.13 -20.10
C ASN A 194 14.28 -7.90 -18.63
N ARG A 195 15.52 -8.30 -18.28
CA ARG A 195 16.11 -8.03 -16.95
C ARG A 195 16.96 -6.77 -17.03
N LEU A 196 16.83 -5.87 -16.04
CA LEU A 196 17.56 -4.61 -15.99
C LEU A 196 19.07 -4.82 -15.93
N THR A 197 19.80 -4.41 -16.94
CA THR A 197 21.27 -4.53 -17.03
C THR A 197 22.01 -3.26 -16.77
N SER A 198 21.38 -2.10 -16.98
CA SER A 198 21.99 -0.79 -16.72
C SER A 198 20.98 0.25 -16.30
N MET A 199 21.42 1.18 -15.47
CA MET A 199 20.71 2.40 -15.14
C MET A 199 21.72 3.54 -15.07
N THR A 200 21.49 4.63 -15.84
CA THR A 200 22.35 5.80 -15.85
C THR A 200 21.53 7.02 -15.49
N ASN A 201 21.97 7.77 -14.49
CA ASN A 201 21.41 9.07 -14.12
C ASN A 201 22.35 10.16 -14.62
N GLU A 202 21.81 11.13 -15.36
CA GLU A 202 22.57 12.27 -15.91
C GLU A 202 21.79 13.57 -15.78
N THR A 203 22.51 14.67 -15.79
CA THR A 203 21.98 16.04 -15.86
C THR A 203 22.68 16.77 -16.98
N GLY A 204 22.30 18.01 -17.25
CA GLY A 204 23.01 18.87 -18.21
C GLY A 204 24.51 19.07 -17.89
N LYS A 205 24.97 18.68 -16.69
CA LYS A 205 26.38 18.72 -16.28
C LYS A 205 27.11 17.38 -16.45
N GLY A 206 26.44 16.35 -16.95
CA GLY A 206 26.99 15.03 -17.19
C GLY A 206 26.39 13.92 -16.28
N VAL A 207 27.05 12.76 -16.33
CA VAL A 207 26.60 11.57 -15.58
C VAL A 207 26.79 11.77 -14.08
N VAL A 208 25.70 11.60 -13.33
CA VAL A 208 25.66 11.67 -11.85
C VAL A 208 25.96 10.30 -11.24
N SER A 209 25.36 9.24 -11.80
CA SER A 209 25.59 7.86 -11.34
C SER A 209 25.28 6.87 -12.47
N LYS A 210 25.97 5.73 -12.43
CA LYS A 210 25.75 4.63 -13.35
C LYS A 210 25.82 3.31 -12.59
N TYR A 211 24.86 2.43 -12.85
CA TYR A 211 24.75 1.09 -12.29
C TYR A 211 24.72 0.10 -13.45
N SER A 212 25.35 -1.06 -13.26
CA SER A 212 25.29 -2.17 -14.20
C SER A 212 25.17 -3.48 -13.45
N SER A 213 24.41 -4.40 -14.03
CA SER A 213 24.18 -5.75 -13.51
C SER A 213 24.40 -6.78 -14.60
N THR A 214 25.00 -7.90 -14.25
CA THR A 214 25.12 -9.07 -15.11
C THR A 214 24.43 -10.25 -14.45
N TYR A 215 23.73 -11.03 -15.23
CA TYR A 215 23.00 -12.20 -14.74
C TYR A 215 23.69 -13.48 -15.24
N LEU A 216 23.90 -14.43 -14.34
CA LEU A 216 24.39 -15.75 -14.71
C LEU A 216 23.34 -16.45 -15.58
N LYS A 217 23.81 -17.16 -16.60
CA LYS A 217 22.94 -18.09 -17.32
C LYS A 217 22.69 -19.29 -16.40
N ASN A 218 21.43 -19.51 -16.07
CA ASN A 218 21.00 -20.80 -15.50
C ASN A 218 20.83 -21.81 -16.63
#